data_5af86160b2fcd2baf967e0e2a97ce2fa
#
_entry.id   5af86160b2fcd2baf967e0e2a97ce2fa
#
_cell.length_a   1.000
_cell.length_b   1.000
_cell.length_c   1.000
_cell.angle_alpha   90.00
_cell.angle_beta   90.00
_cell.angle_gamma   90.00
#
_symmetry.space_group_name_H-M   'P 1'
#
loop_
_entity.id
_entity.type
_entity.pdbx_description
1 polymer ?
#
loop_
_entity_poly.entity_id
_entity_poly.type
_entity_poly.pdbx_seq_one_letter_code
_entity_poly.pdbx_strand_id
1 'polypeptide(L)'
;MKYILPIMLFLPLYAQSLDGRYHTTEEIYSYLDSLDQLEELEGWFHLDTIGFSTQENIPILAVRISDNAHVKEDEPRVLFVGQVHAEEILGVEIVLDLINDLLFPDASIHTHMNILKQYQHLLLLTITQIFQN
;
A
#
# COMPACT_ATOMS: atom_id res chain seq x y z
N MET A 1 -33.39 -32.17 -43.88
CA MET A 1 -32.82 -31.88 -42.54
C MET A 1 -31.97 -30.64 -42.68
N LYS A 2 -32.37 -29.51 -42.07
CA LYS A 2 -31.59 -28.28 -42.06
C LYS A 2 -30.77 -28.27 -40.76
N TYR A 3 -29.45 -28.30 -40.88
CA TYR A 3 -28.54 -28.16 -39.72
C TYR A 3 -28.46 -26.69 -39.36
N ILE A 4 -28.98 -26.31 -38.18
CA ILE A 4 -28.77 -25.00 -37.59
C ILE A 4 -27.45 -25.07 -36.86
N LEU A 5 -26.41 -24.40 -37.40
CA LEU A 5 -25.13 -24.24 -36.76
C LEU A 5 -25.30 -23.19 -35.65
N PRO A 6 -25.01 -23.50 -34.34
CA PRO A 6 -25.08 -22.51 -33.31
C PRO A 6 -23.92 -21.51 -33.51
N ILE A 7 -24.26 -20.26 -33.80
CA ILE A 7 -23.30 -19.16 -33.78
C ILE A 7 -22.95 -18.92 -32.30
N MET A 8 -21.80 -19.43 -31.87
CA MET A 8 -21.26 -19.16 -30.57
C MET A 8 -20.73 -17.70 -30.57
N LEU A 9 -21.52 -16.80 -29.99
CA LEU A 9 -21.14 -15.40 -29.86
C LEU A 9 -20.03 -15.31 -28.84
N PHE A 10 -18.77 -15.22 -29.27
CA PHE A 10 -17.64 -14.83 -28.42
C PHE A 10 -17.81 -13.36 -28.09
N LEU A 11 -18.43 -13.05 -26.96
CA LEU A 11 -18.30 -11.74 -26.36
C LEU A 11 -16.88 -11.64 -25.82
N PRO A 12 -16.05 -10.70 -26.31
CA PRO A 12 -14.77 -10.47 -25.68
C PRO A 12 -15.03 -10.02 -24.23
N LEU A 13 -14.55 -10.79 -23.26
CA LEU A 13 -14.42 -10.31 -21.89
C LEU A 13 -13.39 -9.18 -21.94
N TYR A 14 -13.87 -7.95 -21.99
CA TYR A 14 -13.03 -6.82 -21.68
C TYR A 14 -12.73 -6.91 -20.18
N ALA A 15 -11.52 -7.32 -19.82
CA ALA A 15 -11.00 -7.07 -18.50
C ALA A 15 -11.07 -5.54 -18.31
N GLN A 16 -11.88 -5.08 -17.35
CA GLN A 16 -11.90 -3.67 -17.01
C GLN A 16 -10.52 -3.33 -16.50
N SER A 17 -9.81 -2.45 -17.22
CA SER A 17 -8.58 -1.88 -16.69
C SER A 17 -8.93 -1.09 -15.44
N LEU A 18 -8.08 -1.17 -14.44
CA LEU A 18 -8.16 -0.32 -13.25
C LEU A 18 -8.26 1.15 -13.71
N ASP A 19 -9.11 1.93 -13.05
CA ASP A 19 -9.19 3.38 -13.30
C ASP A 19 -7.81 3.97 -13.01
N GLY A 20 -7.26 4.78 -13.93
CA GLY A 20 -5.94 5.38 -13.80
C GLY A 20 -5.75 6.35 -12.62
N ARG A 21 -6.76 6.47 -11.76
CA ARG A 21 -6.69 7.16 -10.47
C ARG A 21 -6.25 6.26 -9.32
N TYR A 22 -6.17 4.94 -9.54
CA TYR A 22 -5.75 3.96 -8.55
C TYR A 22 -4.43 3.34 -8.97
N HIS A 23 -3.56 3.10 -7.99
CA HIS A 23 -2.28 2.46 -8.24
C HIS A 23 -2.41 0.97 -8.51
N THR A 24 -1.63 0.48 -9.45
CA THR A 24 -1.40 -0.97 -9.63
C THR A 24 -0.46 -1.49 -8.53
N THR A 25 -0.39 -2.80 -8.37
CA THR A 25 0.55 -3.46 -7.45
C THR A 25 1.99 -3.05 -7.70
N GLU A 26 2.39 -3.04 -8.95
CA GLU A 26 3.73 -2.70 -9.38
C GLU A 26 4.07 -1.24 -9.06
N GLU A 27 3.12 -0.33 -9.23
CA GLU A 27 3.29 1.08 -8.90
C GLU A 27 3.44 1.27 -7.39
N ILE A 28 2.61 0.60 -6.57
CA ILE A 28 2.70 0.63 -5.11
C ILE A 28 4.07 0.15 -4.64
N TYR A 29 4.51 -1.02 -5.13
CA TYR A 29 5.80 -1.60 -4.73
C TYR A 29 6.96 -0.73 -5.14
N SER A 30 6.94 -0.22 -6.38
CA SER A 30 7.97 0.70 -6.88
C SER A 30 8.02 2.00 -6.09
N TYR A 31 6.86 2.52 -5.69
CA TYR A 31 6.77 3.72 -4.88
C TYR A 31 7.37 3.48 -3.48
N LEU A 32 6.96 2.42 -2.77
CA LEU A 32 7.48 2.10 -1.45
C LEU A 32 8.98 1.81 -1.46
N ASP A 33 9.47 1.09 -2.46
CA ASP A 33 10.90 0.82 -2.65
C ASP A 33 11.68 2.11 -2.90
N SER A 34 11.10 3.05 -3.66
CA SER A 34 11.71 4.37 -3.89
C SER A 34 11.84 5.19 -2.60
N LEU A 35 10.85 5.11 -1.71
CA LEU A 35 10.92 5.78 -0.40
C LEU A 35 12.00 5.17 0.50
N ASP A 36 12.14 3.85 0.52
CA ASP A 36 13.15 3.15 1.32
C ASP A 36 14.59 3.47 0.87
N GLN A 37 14.76 3.94 -0.36
CA GLN A 37 16.05 4.34 -0.93
C GLN A 37 16.38 5.83 -0.76
N LEU A 38 15.47 6.65 -0.24
CA LEU A 38 15.70 8.07 -0.05
C LEU A 38 16.59 8.32 1.19
N GLU A 39 17.76 8.91 0.98
CA GLU A 39 18.70 9.26 2.06
C GLU A 39 18.08 10.18 3.13
N GLU A 40 17.18 11.08 2.72
CA GLU A 40 16.49 12.00 3.64
C GLU A 40 15.50 11.32 4.58
N LEU A 41 15.09 10.08 4.26
CA LEU A 41 14.20 9.24 5.06
C LEU A 41 14.95 8.18 5.88
N GLU A 42 16.29 8.14 5.79
CA GLU A 42 17.10 7.21 6.58
C GLU A 42 16.81 7.38 8.08
N GLY A 43 16.46 6.28 8.73
CA GLY A 43 16.05 6.26 10.13
C GLY A 43 14.57 6.59 10.39
N TRP A 44 13.87 7.22 9.44
CA TRP A 44 12.45 7.57 9.61
C TRP A 44 11.50 6.59 8.93
N PHE A 45 11.94 5.94 7.88
CA PHE A 45 11.18 5.01 7.07
C PHE A 45 11.88 3.66 6.99
N HIS A 46 11.13 2.60 7.04
CA HIS A 46 11.63 1.24 6.84
C HIS A 46 10.58 0.37 6.18
N LEU A 47 10.96 -0.30 5.12
CA LEU A 47 10.12 -1.22 4.36
C LEU A 47 10.49 -2.67 4.70
N ASP A 48 9.53 -3.42 5.25
CA ASP A 48 9.69 -4.83 5.62
C ASP A 48 8.83 -5.73 4.74
N THR A 49 9.32 -6.93 4.44
CA THR A 49 8.49 -8.04 3.94
C THR A 49 8.09 -8.93 5.12
N ILE A 50 6.82 -8.84 5.53
CA ILE A 50 6.31 -9.58 6.70
C ILE A 50 5.75 -10.95 6.37
N GLY A 51 5.63 -11.29 5.09
CA GLY A 51 5.14 -12.58 4.62
C GLY A 51 4.98 -12.61 3.12
N PHE A 52 4.36 -13.69 2.64
CA PHE A 52 4.06 -13.89 1.23
C PHE A 52 2.66 -14.45 1.06
N SER A 53 2.00 -14.10 -0.04
CA SER A 53 0.73 -14.69 -0.42
C SER A 53 0.90 -16.20 -0.67
N THR A 54 -0.15 -16.97 -0.35
CA THR A 54 -0.07 -18.46 -0.40
C THR A 54 -0.11 -19.01 -1.81
N GLN A 55 -0.69 -18.30 -2.77
CA GLN A 55 -0.88 -18.81 -4.14
C GLN A 55 0.23 -18.32 -5.07
N GLU A 56 0.51 -17.03 -5.11
CA GLU A 56 1.42 -16.44 -6.10
C GLU A 56 2.78 -16.07 -5.50
N ASN A 57 2.97 -16.29 -4.20
CA ASN A 57 4.19 -15.93 -3.47
C ASN A 57 4.55 -14.45 -3.60
N ILE A 58 3.51 -13.58 -3.65
CA ILE A 58 3.66 -12.13 -3.69
C ILE A 58 4.03 -11.65 -2.28
N PRO A 59 5.04 -10.77 -2.11
CA PRO A 59 5.43 -10.27 -0.81
C PRO A 59 4.32 -9.42 -0.18
N ILE A 60 4.10 -9.61 1.10
CA ILE A 60 3.24 -8.74 1.92
C ILE A 60 4.16 -7.74 2.58
N LEU A 61 3.99 -6.47 2.19
CA LEU A 61 4.85 -5.38 2.64
C LEU A 61 4.27 -4.70 3.88
N ALA A 62 5.16 -4.28 4.76
CA ALA A 62 4.84 -3.42 5.90
C ALA A 62 5.80 -2.23 5.92
N VAL A 63 5.24 -1.05 6.15
CA VAL A 63 5.99 0.19 6.32
C VAL A 63 6.02 0.54 7.79
N ARG A 64 7.19 0.87 8.30
CA ARG A 64 7.37 1.47 9.63
C ARG A 64 7.84 2.90 9.46
N ILE A 65 7.15 3.82 10.15
CA ILE A 65 7.52 5.23 10.24
C ILE A 65 7.72 5.56 11.71
N SER A 66 8.94 5.93 12.09
CA SER A 66 9.36 6.21 13.46
C SER A 66 10.67 7.02 13.43
N ASP A 67 11.11 7.57 14.55
CA ASP A 67 12.41 8.22 14.65
C ASP A 67 13.60 7.24 14.58
N ASN A 68 13.34 5.95 14.80
CA ASN A 68 14.29 4.83 14.65
C ASN A 68 13.64 3.68 13.87
N ALA A 69 13.13 3.94 12.67
CA ALA A 69 12.31 2.99 11.90
C ALA A 69 12.96 1.60 11.70
N HIS A 70 14.29 1.52 11.67
CA HIS A 70 15.04 0.25 11.52
C HIS A 70 15.16 -0.54 12.84
N VAL A 71 14.88 0.08 14.00
CA VAL A 71 15.03 -0.54 15.30
C VAL A 71 13.68 -0.93 15.88
N LYS A 72 13.59 -2.12 16.46
CA LYS A 72 12.39 -2.55 17.16
C LYS A 72 12.46 -2.09 18.61
N GLU A 73 11.75 -1.03 18.93
CA GLU A 73 11.68 -0.45 20.27
C GLU A 73 10.39 -0.85 20.99
N ASP A 74 10.38 -0.72 22.32
CA ASP A 74 9.20 -0.95 23.16
C ASP A 74 8.43 0.38 23.34
N GLU A 75 7.67 0.73 22.35
CA GLU A 75 6.93 1.98 22.26
C GLU A 75 5.48 1.74 21.81
N PRO A 76 4.55 2.66 22.10
CA PRO A 76 3.18 2.56 21.61
C PRO A 76 3.12 2.53 20.08
N ARG A 77 2.22 1.68 19.53
CA ARG A 77 2.10 1.48 18.09
C ARG A 77 0.68 1.67 17.61
N VAL A 78 0.54 2.28 16.45
CA VAL A 78 -0.73 2.36 15.71
C VAL A 78 -0.57 1.60 14.42
N LEU A 79 -1.49 0.69 14.14
CA LEU A 79 -1.51 -0.11 12.93
C LEU A 79 -2.63 0.37 12.00
N PHE A 80 -2.26 0.71 10.77
CA PHE A 80 -3.19 0.92 9.68
C PHE A 80 -3.06 -0.22 8.68
N VAL A 81 -4.19 -0.75 8.23
CA VAL A 81 -4.22 -1.84 7.26
C VAL A 81 -5.10 -1.43 6.11
N GLY A 82 -4.51 -1.35 4.92
CA GLY A 82 -5.22 -1.16 3.67
C GLY A 82 -5.48 -2.48 2.96
N GLN A 83 -6.59 -2.58 2.23
CA GLN A 83 -6.91 -3.71 1.35
C GLN A 83 -6.87 -5.09 2.04
N VAL A 84 -7.62 -5.24 3.11
CA VAL A 84 -7.82 -6.55 3.76
C VAL A 84 -8.47 -7.54 2.79
N HIS A 85 -9.37 -7.05 1.93
CA HIS A 85 -9.96 -7.80 0.83
C HIS A 85 -9.55 -7.18 -0.51
N ALA A 86 -9.39 -8.01 -1.53
CA ALA A 86 -8.85 -7.60 -2.84
C ALA A 86 -9.65 -6.47 -3.53
N GLU A 87 -10.96 -6.41 -3.32
CA GLU A 87 -11.84 -5.38 -3.88
C GLU A 87 -11.76 -4.02 -3.16
N GLU A 88 -11.10 -3.94 -2.01
CA GLU A 88 -11.04 -2.72 -1.18
C GLU A 88 -9.89 -1.81 -1.60
N ILE A 89 -9.75 -1.52 -2.89
CA ILE A 89 -8.65 -0.74 -3.47
C ILE A 89 -8.49 0.65 -2.84
N LEU A 90 -9.59 1.30 -2.43
CA LEU A 90 -9.54 2.61 -1.76
C LEU A 90 -8.76 2.57 -0.44
N GLY A 91 -8.76 1.44 0.25
CA GLY A 91 -8.01 1.27 1.49
C GLY A 91 -6.51 1.45 1.31
N VAL A 92 -5.96 0.96 0.20
CA VAL A 92 -4.54 1.15 -0.15
C VAL A 92 -4.24 2.60 -0.46
N GLU A 93 -5.08 3.26 -1.26
CA GLU A 93 -4.90 4.67 -1.61
C GLU A 93 -4.86 5.56 -0.36
N ILE A 94 -5.77 5.33 0.58
CA ILE A 94 -5.79 6.07 1.86
C ILE A 94 -4.51 5.83 2.66
N VAL A 95 -3.99 4.60 2.68
CA VAL A 95 -2.74 4.30 3.40
C VAL A 95 -1.54 4.93 2.71
N LEU A 96 -1.49 4.96 1.37
CA LEU A 96 -0.43 5.65 0.62
C LEU A 96 -0.45 7.16 0.86
N ASP A 97 -1.64 7.78 0.83
CA ASP A 97 -1.81 9.19 1.16
C ASP A 97 -1.33 9.50 2.60
N LEU A 98 -1.67 8.63 3.55
CA LEU A 98 -1.23 8.76 4.94
C LEU A 98 0.29 8.65 5.07
N ILE A 99 0.94 7.72 4.37
CA ILE A 99 2.40 7.61 4.30
C ILE A 99 3.00 8.94 3.80
N ASN A 100 2.45 9.47 2.72
CA ASN A 100 2.89 10.72 2.12
C ASN A 100 2.77 11.90 3.10
N ASP A 101 1.61 12.04 3.74
CA ASP A 101 1.34 13.12 4.69
C ASP A 101 2.27 13.05 5.92
N LEU A 102 2.64 11.84 6.34
CA LEU A 102 3.53 11.64 7.47
C LEU A 102 5.00 11.94 7.13
N LEU A 103 5.45 11.54 5.95
CA LEU A 103 6.83 11.73 5.50
C LEU A 103 7.08 13.14 4.96
N PHE A 104 6.10 13.69 4.23
CA PHE A 104 6.21 14.98 3.53
C PHE A 104 5.05 15.92 3.90
N PRO A 105 4.95 16.33 5.17
CA PRO A 105 3.80 17.10 5.64
C PRO A 105 3.74 18.45 4.94
N ASP A 106 2.57 18.78 4.37
CA ASP A 106 2.30 20.13 3.83
C ASP A 106 2.31 21.16 4.97
N ALA A 107 3.00 22.27 4.73
CA ALA A 107 3.13 23.38 5.68
C ALA A 107 1.78 23.96 6.17
N SER A 108 0.70 23.77 5.41
CA SER A 108 -0.65 24.25 5.75
C SER A 108 -1.41 23.33 6.70
N ILE A 109 -1.04 22.04 6.79
CA ILE A 109 -1.71 21.01 7.60
C ILE A 109 -0.99 20.80 8.95
N HIS A 110 0.09 21.48 9.19
CA HIS A 110 1.11 21.26 10.21
C HIS A 110 0.66 21.15 11.66
N THR A 111 -0.52 21.57 12.06
CA THR A 111 -0.86 21.57 13.47
C THR A 111 -0.96 20.16 14.05
N HIS A 112 -1.46 19.21 13.28
CA HIS A 112 -1.64 17.83 13.72
C HIS A 112 -0.35 16.97 13.55
N MET A 113 0.40 17.22 12.47
CA MET A 113 1.64 16.48 12.17
C MET A 113 2.78 16.86 13.08
N ASN A 114 2.88 18.14 13.51
CA ASN A 114 3.83 18.56 14.52
C ASN A 114 3.55 17.90 15.88
N ILE A 115 2.28 17.61 16.18
CA ILE A 115 1.91 16.84 17.37
C ILE A 115 2.44 15.41 17.25
N LEU A 116 2.26 14.73 16.11
CA LEU A 116 2.76 13.38 15.89
C LEU A 116 4.29 13.32 15.94
N LYS A 117 4.99 14.28 15.33
CA LYS A 117 6.46 14.40 15.44
C LYS A 117 6.94 14.68 16.87
N GLN A 118 6.19 15.46 17.64
CA GLN A 118 6.55 15.81 19.01
C GLN A 118 6.39 14.63 19.98
N TYR A 119 5.48 13.70 19.68
CA TYR A 119 5.26 12.50 20.51
C TYR A 119 6.08 11.29 20.06
N GLN A 120 6.90 11.42 18.98
CA GLN A 120 7.89 10.45 18.49
C GLN A 120 7.41 8.98 18.46
N HIS A 121 6.10 8.77 18.28
CA HIS A 121 5.51 7.44 18.40
C HIS A 121 4.89 6.98 17.11
N LEU A 122 5.48 6.04 16.62
CA LEU A 122 5.21 4.95 15.74
C LEU A 122 3.88 4.88 15.03
N LEU A 123 3.98 4.85 13.74
CA LEU A 123 2.96 4.37 12.83
C LEU A 123 3.47 3.16 12.06
N LEU A 124 2.91 1.99 12.31
CA LEU A 124 3.13 0.83 11.47
C LEU A 124 2.01 0.76 10.42
N LEU A 125 2.37 0.90 9.18
CA LEU A 125 1.45 0.80 8.04
C LEU A 125 1.68 -0.54 7.36
N THR A 126 0.65 -1.35 7.30
CA THR A 126 0.68 -2.60 6.53
C THR A 126 -0.19 -2.43 5.31
N ILE A 127 0.39 -2.58 4.14
CA ILE A 127 -0.33 -2.69 2.88
C ILE A 127 -0.41 -4.16 2.57
N THR A 128 -1.59 -4.73 2.70
CA THR A 128 -1.84 -6.12 2.37
C THR A 128 -2.50 -6.18 1.01
N GLN A 129 -1.78 -6.63 0.01
CA GLN A 129 -2.43 -7.09 -1.22
C GLN A 129 -2.82 -8.54 -1.05
N ILE A 130 -4.09 -8.79 -0.84
CA ILE A 130 -4.64 -10.14 -0.84
C ILE A 130 -5.43 -10.29 -2.14
N PHE A 131 -4.80 -10.99 -3.08
CA PHE A 131 -5.41 -11.63 -4.26
C PHE A 131 -6.15 -10.74 -5.26
N GLN A 132 -5.51 -10.51 -6.38
CA GLN A 132 -6.23 -10.45 -7.66
C GLN A 132 -6.37 -11.88 -8.18
N ASN A 133 -7.61 -12.38 -8.24
CA ASN A 133 -7.98 -13.53 -9.05
C ASN A 133 -8.21 -13.09 -10.49
#